data_4a72480cd64eaf44f6fd3b6feb359a16
#
_entry.id   4a72480cd64eaf44f6fd3b6feb359a16
#
_cell.length_a   1.000
_cell.length_b   1.000
_cell.length_c   1.000
_cell.angle_alpha   90.00
_cell.angle_beta   90.00
_cell.angle_gamma   90.00
#
_symmetry.space_group_name_H-M   'P 1'
#
loop_
_entity.id
_entity.type
_entity.pdbx_description
1 polymer ?
#
loop_
_entity_poly.entity_id
_entity_poly.type
_entity_poly.pdbx_seq_one_letter_code
_entity_poly.pdbx_strand_id
1 'polypeptide(L)'
;MKLNYIVKKYIMGNKKNTLLIIVSIVISTALFLIMNIISEDATNLMINQAKNEFTLKHAQYINPKDEEIKYIENNTSIDKVGKSMLLGISDIGKGQTLQILSQDKVAEELNDIYTLEKGKLPVAENEIAIDSWYIKQKKIKNPIGKRITLDYRRQGIDQEDLYTGEKEFKITGILNSNPILKAQGTSIGLISNDCAIKNIPTKNKYDQVMFTFKKEKNIQRQSQKLIKNGNLNENNIYFNNELLIAISDSMNLKIPYIIVNIVLALATILLIYNIFYILVSNRIKDFGIFRALGFNPNDIFKIMILEVSIYSIISISIGLILGGIIASLSREYVIGVIYNVNYINSIKNQNYINTYIISILLSLGTIIISVSKPLMLSVKTDPMICIRRNNEKVDIKQNSFINKFMIKLFKDYGNIASKNIQRNKKRTNLSIASMVIIFFLMATIYTKSTSNFLSDGVLKYWIQGDYLLHNIDISTIRS
;
A
#
# COMPACT_ATOMS: atom_id res chain seq x y z
N MET A 1 35.44 -1.85 38.80
CA MET A 1 33.98 -1.82 39.06
C MET A 1 33.27 -2.10 37.73
N LYS A 2 32.36 -3.08 37.65
CA LYS A 2 31.73 -3.44 36.36
C LYS A 2 30.79 -2.30 35.96
N LEU A 3 31.00 -1.67 34.78
CA LEU A 3 30.18 -0.60 34.18
C LEU A 3 28.69 -0.91 34.21
N ASN A 4 28.31 -2.18 34.00
CA ASN A 4 26.94 -2.66 34.05
C ASN A 4 26.26 -2.46 35.41
N TYR A 5 27.01 -2.51 36.53
CA TYR A 5 26.45 -2.26 37.86
C TYR A 5 26.07 -0.79 38.04
N ILE A 6 26.92 0.13 37.54
CA ILE A 6 26.64 1.57 37.58
C ILE A 6 25.38 1.89 36.77
N VAL A 7 25.27 1.34 35.55
CA VAL A 7 24.11 1.53 34.66
C VAL A 7 22.83 1.04 35.34
N LYS A 8 22.83 -0.15 35.93
CA LYS A 8 21.67 -0.71 36.66
C LYS A 8 21.23 0.21 37.79
N LYS A 9 22.18 0.72 38.58
CA LYS A 9 21.90 1.61 39.71
C LYS A 9 21.33 2.95 39.23
N TYR A 10 21.81 3.50 38.12
CA TYR A 10 21.27 4.72 37.50
C TYR A 10 19.84 4.54 37.00
N ILE A 11 19.56 3.43 36.30
CA ILE A 11 18.22 3.10 35.82
C ILE A 11 17.23 3.01 36.99
N MET A 12 17.62 2.30 38.04
CA MET A 12 16.78 2.12 39.24
C MET A 12 16.61 3.40 40.06
N GLY A 13 17.61 4.27 40.09
CA GLY A 13 17.58 5.55 40.84
C GLY A 13 16.72 6.63 40.18
N ASN A 14 16.53 6.57 38.85
CA ASN A 14 15.80 7.59 38.07
C ASN A 14 14.57 7.05 37.37
N LYS A 15 13.75 6.25 38.06
CA LYS A 15 12.58 5.52 37.51
C LYS A 15 11.64 6.39 36.68
N LYS A 16 11.33 7.63 37.12
CA LYS A 16 10.42 8.53 36.38
C LYS A 16 10.96 8.92 34.99
N ASN A 17 12.23 9.31 34.92
CA ASN A 17 12.83 9.71 33.63
C ASN A 17 13.04 8.48 32.73
N THR A 18 13.43 7.35 33.28
CA THR A 18 13.55 6.07 32.58
C THR A 18 12.22 5.66 31.97
N LEU A 19 11.13 5.72 32.75
CA LEU A 19 9.79 5.39 32.25
C LEU A 19 9.36 6.32 31.13
N LEU A 20 9.60 7.64 31.25
CA LEU A 20 9.25 8.59 30.19
C LEU A 20 10.00 8.30 28.88
N ILE A 21 11.28 7.95 28.96
CA ILE A 21 12.07 7.58 27.77
C ILE A 21 11.50 6.30 27.13
N ILE A 22 11.29 5.26 27.94
CA ILE A 22 10.74 3.98 27.47
C ILE A 22 9.39 4.20 26.80
N VAL A 23 8.45 4.88 27.45
CA VAL A 23 7.12 5.16 26.91
C VAL A 23 7.20 5.96 25.59
N SER A 24 8.08 6.97 25.53
CA SER A 24 8.24 7.77 24.32
C SER A 24 8.75 6.96 23.12
N ILE A 25 9.70 6.06 23.33
CA ILE A 25 10.24 5.18 22.30
C ILE A 25 9.19 4.11 21.92
N VAL A 26 8.47 3.55 22.89
CA VAL A 26 7.39 2.57 22.67
C VAL A 26 6.32 3.16 21.76
N ILE A 27 5.82 4.34 22.10
CA ILE A 27 4.79 5.03 21.30
C ILE A 27 5.30 5.31 19.88
N SER A 28 6.53 5.83 19.74
CA SER A 28 7.14 6.08 18.43
C SER A 28 7.23 4.83 17.58
N THR A 29 7.77 3.75 18.15
CA THR A 29 7.96 2.48 17.44
C THR A 29 6.62 1.88 17.04
N ALA A 30 5.63 1.93 17.93
CA ALA A 30 4.27 1.46 17.64
C ALA A 30 3.64 2.26 16.49
N LEU A 31 3.77 3.59 16.50
CA LEU A 31 3.25 4.45 15.43
C LEU A 31 3.95 4.20 14.09
N PHE A 32 5.28 4.04 14.06
CA PHE A 32 5.98 3.67 12.82
C PHE A 32 5.48 2.34 12.26
N LEU A 33 5.29 1.33 13.12
CA LEU A 33 4.80 0.02 12.68
C LEU A 33 3.38 0.12 12.15
N ILE A 34 2.48 0.79 12.86
CA ILE A 34 1.08 0.97 12.44
C ILE A 34 1.02 1.68 11.07
N MET A 35 1.75 2.79 10.90
CA MET A 35 1.75 3.53 9.64
C MET A 35 2.31 2.71 8.48
N ASN A 36 3.36 1.93 8.71
CA ASN A 36 3.94 1.08 7.68
C ASN A 36 3.02 -0.09 7.32
N ILE A 37 2.31 -0.70 8.28
CA ILE A 37 1.30 -1.75 8.02
C ILE A 37 0.13 -1.17 7.21
N ILE A 38 -0.41 -0.02 7.60
CA ILE A 38 -1.50 0.64 6.87
C ILE A 38 -1.07 0.97 5.43
N SER A 39 0.15 1.46 5.24
CA SER A 39 0.70 1.74 3.91
C SER A 39 0.79 0.49 3.03
N GLU A 40 1.23 -0.63 3.60
CA GLU A 40 1.32 -1.90 2.87
C GLU A 40 -0.06 -2.45 2.53
N ASP A 41 -0.99 -2.43 3.48
CA ASP A 41 -2.37 -2.89 3.29
C ASP A 41 -3.10 -2.06 2.22
N ALA A 42 -2.97 -0.73 2.27
CA ALA A 42 -3.55 0.17 1.28
C ALA A 42 -3.04 -0.12 -0.15
N THR A 43 -1.73 -0.32 -0.27
CA THR A 43 -1.09 -0.65 -1.55
C THR A 43 -1.61 -1.98 -2.10
N ASN A 44 -1.65 -3.00 -1.26
CA ASN A 44 -2.07 -4.35 -1.66
C ASN A 44 -3.57 -4.41 -2.00
N LEU A 45 -4.40 -3.62 -1.32
CA LEU A 45 -5.81 -3.49 -1.66
C LEU A 45 -6.01 -2.96 -3.07
N MET A 46 -5.34 -1.87 -3.44
CA MET A 46 -5.47 -1.31 -4.79
C MET A 46 -5.01 -2.27 -5.88
N ILE A 47 -3.88 -2.97 -5.64
CA ILE A 47 -3.41 -3.99 -6.59
C ILE A 47 -4.41 -5.14 -6.72
N ASN A 48 -4.97 -5.61 -5.59
CA ASN A 48 -5.95 -6.70 -5.59
C ASN A 48 -7.28 -6.28 -6.23
N GLN A 49 -7.73 -5.05 -6.01
CA GLN A 49 -8.89 -4.49 -6.71
C GLN A 49 -8.66 -4.46 -8.22
N ALA A 50 -7.52 -3.92 -8.67
CA ALA A 50 -7.20 -3.88 -10.08
C ALA A 50 -7.11 -5.30 -10.69
N LYS A 51 -6.54 -6.26 -9.98
CA LYS A 51 -6.49 -7.67 -10.41
C LYS A 51 -7.89 -8.28 -10.56
N ASN A 52 -8.78 -8.00 -9.62
CA ASN A 52 -10.14 -8.55 -9.63
C ASN A 52 -11.05 -7.89 -10.68
N GLU A 53 -10.85 -6.60 -10.95
CA GLU A 53 -11.68 -5.85 -11.90
C GLU A 53 -11.17 -5.98 -13.35
N PHE A 54 -9.85 -6.03 -13.55
CA PHE A 54 -9.22 -5.89 -14.87
C PHE A 54 -8.39 -7.09 -15.32
N THR A 55 -8.42 -8.22 -14.61
CA THR A 55 -7.62 -9.42 -14.89
C THR A 55 -6.19 -9.43 -14.33
N LEU A 56 -5.61 -10.64 -14.26
CA LEU A 56 -4.26 -10.85 -13.74
C LEU A 56 -3.16 -10.66 -14.80
N LYS A 57 -3.50 -10.65 -16.09
CA LYS A 57 -2.53 -10.48 -17.17
C LYS A 57 -1.88 -9.10 -17.16
N HIS A 58 -0.58 -9.03 -17.41
CA HIS A 58 0.12 -7.75 -17.59
C HIS A 58 -0.02 -7.19 -19.01
N ALA A 59 -0.04 -8.07 -19.98
CA ALA A 59 -0.24 -7.73 -21.39
C ALA A 59 -0.83 -8.90 -22.18
N GLN A 60 -1.33 -8.57 -23.34
CA GLN A 60 -1.81 -9.55 -24.33
C GLN A 60 -1.27 -9.19 -25.71
N TYR A 61 -0.97 -10.19 -26.50
CA TYR A 61 -0.57 -10.07 -27.88
C TYR A 61 -1.68 -10.68 -28.76
N ILE A 62 -2.19 -9.89 -29.70
CA ILE A 62 -3.33 -10.27 -30.54
C ILE A 62 -2.82 -10.74 -31.90
N ASN A 63 -3.50 -11.74 -32.47
CA ASN A 63 -3.19 -12.36 -33.73
C ASN A 63 -1.73 -12.84 -33.85
N PRO A 64 -1.24 -13.64 -32.89
CA PRO A 64 0.12 -14.14 -32.90
C PRO A 64 0.35 -15.17 -33.98
N LYS A 65 1.53 -15.17 -34.59
CA LYS A 65 2.04 -16.29 -35.39
C LYS A 65 2.60 -17.38 -34.46
N ASP A 66 2.64 -18.62 -34.91
CA ASP A 66 3.18 -19.74 -34.09
C ASP A 66 4.61 -19.50 -33.62
N GLU A 67 5.46 -18.82 -34.43
CA GLU A 67 6.84 -18.46 -34.03
C GLU A 67 6.86 -17.42 -32.92
N GLU A 68 5.96 -16.44 -32.97
CA GLU A 68 5.82 -15.40 -31.93
C GLU A 68 5.32 -15.96 -30.63
N ILE A 69 4.38 -16.93 -30.68
CA ILE A 69 3.92 -17.67 -29.50
C ILE A 69 5.09 -18.40 -28.82
N LYS A 70 5.85 -19.17 -29.59
CA LYS A 70 7.04 -19.89 -29.10
C LYS A 70 8.08 -18.95 -28.51
N TYR A 71 8.28 -17.78 -29.11
CA TYR A 71 9.20 -16.77 -28.58
C TYR A 71 8.74 -16.23 -27.24
N ILE A 72 7.44 -15.91 -27.08
CA ILE A 72 6.86 -15.41 -25.82
C ILE A 72 6.96 -16.50 -24.75
N GLU A 73 6.59 -17.74 -25.06
CA GLU A 73 6.64 -18.88 -24.11
C GLU A 73 8.06 -19.17 -23.59
N ASN A 74 9.06 -19.05 -24.46
CA ASN A 74 10.45 -19.34 -24.09
C ASN A 74 11.21 -18.13 -23.50
N ASN A 75 10.56 -16.97 -23.38
CA ASN A 75 11.23 -15.78 -22.88
C ASN A 75 11.42 -15.82 -21.37
N THR A 76 12.68 -15.67 -20.94
CA THR A 76 13.07 -15.79 -19.51
C THR A 76 12.46 -14.74 -18.59
N SER A 77 11.98 -13.61 -19.14
CA SER A 77 11.33 -12.55 -18.35
C SER A 77 9.85 -12.81 -18.11
N ILE A 78 9.25 -13.74 -18.86
CA ILE A 78 7.84 -14.11 -18.73
C ILE A 78 7.67 -15.15 -17.62
N ASP A 79 6.60 -15.01 -16.85
CA ASP A 79 6.22 -15.94 -15.78
C ASP A 79 5.18 -16.94 -16.26
N LYS A 80 4.03 -16.44 -16.70
CA LYS A 80 2.90 -17.24 -17.17
C LYS A 80 2.50 -16.82 -18.57
N VAL A 81 2.11 -17.80 -19.41
CA VAL A 81 1.60 -17.59 -20.75
C VAL A 81 0.31 -18.38 -20.91
N GLY A 82 -0.79 -17.68 -21.14
CA GLY A 82 -2.09 -18.25 -21.43
C GLY A 82 -2.51 -17.97 -22.88
N LYS A 83 -3.20 -18.90 -23.50
CA LYS A 83 -3.64 -18.81 -24.90
C LYS A 83 -5.15 -18.89 -25.02
N SER A 84 -5.72 -18.07 -25.89
CA SER A 84 -7.14 -18.04 -26.17
C SER A 84 -7.40 -18.17 -27.68
N MET A 85 -8.51 -18.87 -28.02
CA MET A 85 -9.01 -19.04 -29.37
C MET A 85 -10.44 -18.53 -29.45
N LEU A 86 -10.71 -17.62 -30.36
CA LEU A 86 -12.05 -17.11 -30.64
C LEU A 86 -12.71 -18.00 -31.73
N LEU A 87 -13.75 -18.75 -31.40
CA LEU A 87 -14.53 -19.46 -32.38
C LEU A 87 -15.26 -18.48 -33.31
N GLY A 88 -15.87 -17.46 -32.74
CA GLY A 88 -16.55 -16.41 -33.47
C GLY A 88 -17.45 -15.57 -32.60
N ILE A 89 -18.13 -14.63 -33.22
CA ILE A 89 -19.05 -13.69 -32.59
C ILE A 89 -20.48 -13.96 -33.10
N SER A 90 -21.41 -14.19 -32.17
CA SER A 90 -22.84 -14.37 -32.43
C SER A 90 -23.58 -13.05 -32.15
N ASP A 91 -24.49 -12.67 -33.01
CA ASP A 91 -25.35 -11.49 -32.80
C ASP A 91 -26.51 -11.85 -31.85
N ILE A 92 -26.65 -11.08 -30.78
CA ILE A 92 -27.73 -11.27 -29.82
C ILE A 92 -28.94 -10.40 -30.19
N GLY A 93 -28.78 -9.42 -31.04
CA GLY A 93 -29.76 -8.38 -31.37
C GLY A 93 -29.52 -7.08 -30.57
N LYS A 94 -30.07 -5.97 -31.07
CA LYS A 94 -29.91 -4.62 -30.51
C LYS A 94 -28.44 -4.12 -30.41
N GLY A 95 -27.61 -4.56 -31.35
CA GLY A 95 -26.17 -4.19 -31.34
C GLY A 95 -25.35 -4.93 -30.30
N GLN A 96 -25.89 -5.96 -29.67
CA GLN A 96 -25.21 -6.76 -28.64
C GLN A 96 -24.65 -8.05 -29.23
N THR A 97 -23.56 -8.53 -28.68
CA THR A 97 -22.82 -9.68 -29.21
C THR A 97 -22.48 -10.70 -28.13
N LEU A 98 -22.36 -11.95 -28.53
CA LEU A 98 -21.83 -13.07 -27.74
C LEU A 98 -20.49 -13.49 -28.36
N GLN A 99 -19.39 -13.31 -27.70
CA GLN A 99 -18.10 -13.86 -28.09
C GLN A 99 -17.97 -15.28 -27.59
N ILE A 100 -17.76 -16.23 -28.53
CA ILE A 100 -17.58 -17.65 -28.22
C ILE A 100 -16.10 -17.96 -28.30
N LEU A 101 -15.47 -18.24 -27.18
CA LEU A 101 -14.04 -18.42 -27.08
C LEU A 101 -13.66 -19.61 -26.21
N SER A 102 -12.46 -20.14 -26.44
CA SER A 102 -11.83 -21.10 -25.55
C SER A 102 -10.56 -20.53 -24.94
N GLN A 103 -10.21 -21.03 -23.77
CA GLN A 103 -9.01 -20.62 -23.04
C GLN A 103 -8.28 -21.86 -22.53
N ASP A 104 -6.96 -21.85 -22.56
CA ASP A 104 -6.19 -22.85 -21.84
C ASP A 104 -6.23 -22.57 -20.33
N LYS A 105 -5.79 -23.52 -19.52
CA LYS A 105 -5.83 -23.39 -18.03
C LYS A 105 -5.13 -22.15 -17.52
N VAL A 106 -4.04 -21.71 -18.16
CA VAL A 106 -3.31 -20.52 -17.76
C VAL A 106 -4.08 -19.25 -18.14
N ALA A 107 -4.71 -19.23 -19.31
CA ALA A 107 -5.57 -18.12 -19.72
C ALA A 107 -6.80 -17.99 -18.84
N GLU A 108 -7.41 -19.12 -18.42
CA GLU A 108 -8.51 -19.10 -17.43
C GLU A 108 -8.05 -18.49 -16.10
N GLU A 109 -6.85 -18.82 -15.63
CA GLU A 109 -6.27 -18.24 -14.43
C GLU A 109 -5.95 -16.74 -14.60
N LEU A 110 -5.41 -16.32 -15.75
CA LEU A 110 -5.07 -14.94 -16.04
C LEU A 110 -6.30 -14.05 -16.32
N ASN A 111 -7.38 -14.64 -16.79
CA ASN A 111 -8.67 -13.98 -17.02
C ASN A 111 -9.72 -14.40 -15.99
N ASP A 112 -9.44 -14.30 -14.73
CA ASP A 112 -10.32 -14.67 -13.59
C ASP A 112 -11.65 -13.89 -13.55
N ILE A 113 -11.87 -12.98 -14.50
CA ILE A 113 -13.16 -12.28 -14.68
C ILE A 113 -14.29 -13.17 -15.21
N TYR A 114 -13.97 -14.33 -15.77
CA TYR A 114 -14.97 -15.31 -16.28
C TYR A 114 -15.25 -16.38 -15.23
N THR A 115 -15.59 -15.98 -14.03
CA THR A 115 -15.85 -16.89 -12.92
C THR A 115 -17.19 -17.61 -13.07
N LEU A 116 -17.22 -18.87 -12.64
CA LEU A 116 -18.41 -19.70 -12.70
C LEU A 116 -19.41 -19.32 -11.58
N GLU A 117 -20.64 -18.94 -11.93
CA GLU A 117 -21.74 -18.70 -10.98
C GLU A 117 -22.42 -20.03 -10.60
N LYS A 118 -22.71 -20.89 -11.59
CA LYS A 118 -23.39 -22.18 -11.39
C LYS A 118 -22.96 -23.19 -12.44
N GLY A 119 -22.99 -24.48 -12.09
CA GLY A 119 -22.71 -25.57 -13.01
C GLY A 119 -21.24 -25.92 -13.10
N LYS A 120 -20.71 -26.20 -14.29
CA LYS A 120 -19.34 -26.60 -14.56
C LYS A 120 -18.85 -25.99 -15.88
N LEU A 121 -17.55 -25.80 -16.01
CA LEU A 121 -16.88 -25.38 -17.24
C LEU A 121 -17.02 -26.48 -18.30
N PRO A 122 -17.04 -26.10 -19.59
CA PRO A 122 -17.23 -27.05 -20.70
C PRO A 122 -15.99 -27.94 -20.86
N VAL A 123 -16.19 -29.22 -21.01
CA VAL A 123 -15.16 -30.22 -21.27
C VAL A 123 -15.37 -30.87 -22.63
N ALA A 124 -16.63 -31.23 -22.95
CA ALA A 124 -16.97 -31.85 -24.21
C ALA A 124 -17.07 -30.81 -25.34
N GLU A 125 -16.97 -31.30 -26.59
CA GLU A 125 -16.98 -30.47 -27.80
C GLU A 125 -18.27 -29.66 -28.02
N ASN A 126 -19.39 -30.16 -27.51
CA ASN A 126 -20.72 -29.54 -27.65
C ASN A 126 -21.23 -28.90 -26.35
N GLU A 127 -20.31 -28.59 -25.44
CA GLU A 127 -20.60 -27.90 -24.16
C GLU A 127 -20.21 -26.44 -24.22
N ILE A 128 -21.02 -25.61 -23.52
CA ILE A 128 -20.74 -24.17 -23.39
C ILE A 128 -21.13 -23.69 -21.98
N ALA A 129 -20.30 -22.82 -21.41
CA ALA A 129 -20.63 -22.01 -20.23
C ALA A 129 -20.89 -20.58 -20.69
N ILE A 130 -22.04 -20.02 -20.34
CA ILE A 130 -22.50 -18.72 -20.87
C ILE A 130 -22.75 -17.74 -19.74
N ASP A 131 -22.41 -16.48 -20.01
CA ASP A 131 -22.66 -15.32 -19.16
C ASP A 131 -24.14 -15.22 -18.73
N SER A 132 -24.37 -14.97 -17.45
CA SER A 132 -25.68 -14.80 -16.83
C SER A 132 -26.51 -13.67 -17.46
N TRP A 133 -25.86 -12.63 -18.01
CA TRP A 133 -26.55 -11.56 -18.72
C TRP A 133 -27.17 -12.03 -20.04
N TYR A 134 -26.45 -12.83 -20.85
CA TYR A 134 -27.01 -13.46 -22.06
C TYR A 134 -28.27 -14.29 -21.74
N ILE A 135 -28.19 -15.10 -20.68
CA ILE A 135 -29.31 -15.96 -20.25
C ILE A 135 -30.54 -15.14 -19.89
N LYS A 136 -30.34 -14.00 -19.18
CA LYS A 136 -31.39 -13.05 -18.83
C LYS A 136 -31.98 -12.38 -20.07
N GLN A 137 -31.17 -11.94 -21.01
CA GLN A 137 -31.58 -11.29 -22.26
C GLN A 137 -32.44 -12.22 -23.12
N LYS A 138 -31.99 -13.45 -23.29
CA LYS A 138 -32.73 -14.47 -24.06
C LYS A 138 -33.87 -15.14 -23.27
N LYS A 139 -34.11 -14.72 -22.01
CA LYS A 139 -35.15 -15.25 -21.11
C LYS A 139 -35.13 -16.78 -20.99
N ILE A 140 -33.94 -17.37 -20.92
CA ILE A 140 -33.77 -18.83 -20.83
C ILE A 140 -34.08 -19.28 -19.41
N LYS A 141 -35.20 -19.98 -19.20
CA LYS A 141 -35.55 -20.59 -17.89
C LYS A 141 -34.83 -21.93 -17.75
N ASN A 142 -34.28 -22.21 -16.54
CA ASN A 142 -33.51 -23.41 -16.22
C ASN A 142 -32.43 -23.70 -17.28
N PRO A 143 -31.40 -22.84 -17.42
CA PRO A 143 -30.47 -22.89 -18.54
C PRO A 143 -29.56 -24.12 -18.53
N ILE A 144 -29.14 -24.63 -17.36
CA ILE A 144 -28.23 -25.78 -17.30
C ILE A 144 -28.89 -27.03 -17.87
N GLY A 145 -28.20 -27.68 -18.80
CA GLY A 145 -28.68 -28.87 -19.53
C GLY A 145 -29.45 -28.58 -20.79
N LYS A 146 -29.90 -27.32 -21.03
CA LYS A 146 -30.55 -26.95 -22.29
C LYS A 146 -29.58 -26.87 -23.43
N ARG A 147 -30.10 -27.16 -24.64
CA ARG A 147 -29.38 -26.97 -25.90
C ARG A 147 -29.77 -25.64 -26.51
N ILE A 148 -28.79 -24.96 -27.07
CA ILE A 148 -28.96 -23.72 -27.83
C ILE A 148 -28.16 -23.83 -29.13
N THR A 149 -28.71 -23.32 -30.19
CA THR A 149 -28.01 -23.17 -31.46
C THR A 149 -27.49 -21.74 -31.57
N LEU A 150 -26.22 -21.58 -31.87
CA LEU A 150 -25.55 -20.30 -32.01
C LEU A 150 -24.97 -20.18 -33.43
N ASP A 151 -25.43 -19.16 -34.13
CA ASP A 151 -24.80 -18.71 -35.36
C ASP A 151 -23.62 -17.85 -35.00
N TYR A 152 -22.47 -18.06 -35.61
CA TYR A 152 -21.30 -17.26 -35.33
C TYR A 152 -20.57 -16.86 -36.61
N ARG A 153 -19.96 -15.71 -36.57
CA ARG A 153 -19.09 -15.21 -37.65
C ARG A 153 -17.72 -14.86 -37.06
N ARG A 154 -16.68 -15.16 -37.80
CA ARG A 154 -15.32 -14.76 -37.49
C ARG A 154 -14.69 -14.12 -38.74
N GLN A 155 -14.05 -12.98 -38.56
CA GLN A 155 -13.22 -12.34 -39.57
C GLN A 155 -11.79 -12.85 -39.37
N GLY A 156 -11.18 -13.34 -40.44
CA GLY A 156 -9.80 -13.78 -40.46
C GLY A 156 -8.82 -12.60 -40.26
N ILE A 157 -7.57 -12.92 -39.96
CA ILE A 157 -6.51 -11.93 -39.68
C ILE A 157 -6.28 -11.00 -40.86
N ASP A 158 -6.42 -11.53 -42.09
CA ASP A 158 -6.16 -10.81 -43.36
C ASP A 158 -7.41 -10.16 -43.95
N GLN A 159 -8.50 -10.01 -43.23
CA GLN A 159 -9.81 -9.45 -43.64
C GLN A 159 -10.50 -10.21 -44.79
N GLU A 160 -9.83 -11.13 -45.46
CA GLU A 160 -10.38 -11.88 -46.60
C GLU A 160 -11.12 -13.15 -46.19
N ASP A 161 -10.84 -13.72 -45.02
CA ASP A 161 -11.44 -14.97 -44.54
C ASP A 161 -12.55 -14.73 -43.51
N LEU A 162 -13.73 -14.29 -43.98
CA LEU A 162 -14.94 -14.31 -43.17
C LEU A 162 -15.53 -15.73 -43.22
N TYR A 163 -15.50 -16.47 -42.12
CA TYR A 163 -16.29 -17.70 -42.07
C TYR A 163 -17.43 -17.54 -41.11
N THR A 164 -18.54 -18.16 -41.49
CA THR A 164 -19.77 -18.27 -40.69
C THR A 164 -20.02 -19.73 -40.38
N GLY A 165 -20.54 -19.99 -39.21
CA GLY A 165 -20.90 -21.33 -38.78
C GLY A 165 -22.13 -21.31 -37.89
N GLU A 166 -22.77 -22.45 -37.77
CA GLU A 166 -23.87 -22.71 -36.84
C GLU A 166 -23.53 -23.95 -36.04
N LYS A 167 -23.71 -23.90 -34.73
CA LYS A 167 -23.42 -25.03 -33.86
C LYS A 167 -24.37 -25.10 -32.68
N GLU A 168 -24.84 -26.33 -32.42
CA GLU A 168 -25.65 -26.63 -31.23
C GLU A 168 -24.74 -26.90 -30.02
N PHE A 169 -25.00 -26.21 -28.92
CA PHE A 169 -24.29 -26.35 -27.66
C PHE A 169 -25.24 -26.70 -26.53
N LYS A 170 -24.77 -27.54 -25.60
CA LYS A 170 -25.43 -27.82 -24.33
C LYS A 170 -24.85 -26.87 -23.28
N ILE A 171 -25.69 -26.09 -22.62
CA ILE A 171 -25.27 -25.22 -21.52
C ILE A 171 -24.90 -26.06 -20.30
N THR A 172 -23.64 -26.01 -19.87
CA THR A 172 -23.13 -26.74 -18.70
C THR A 172 -22.83 -25.83 -17.52
N GLY A 173 -22.64 -24.54 -17.77
CA GLY A 173 -22.31 -23.56 -16.75
C GLY A 173 -22.89 -22.19 -17.04
N ILE A 174 -23.02 -21.41 -15.97
CA ILE A 174 -23.41 -20.00 -16.00
C ILE A 174 -22.21 -19.21 -15.45
N LEU A 175 -21.75 -18.25 -16.22
CA LEU A 175 -20.66 -17.36 -15.83
C LEU A 175 -21.21 -16.09 -15.16
N ASN A 176 -20.48 -15.51 -14.24
CA ASN A 176 -20.77 -14.19 -13.72
C ASN A 176 -20.62 -13.15 -14.83
N SER A 177 -21.57 -12.22 -14.91
CA SER A 177 -21.49 -11.12 -15.89
C SER A 177 -20.43 -10.11 -15.47
N ASN A 178 -19.51 -9.78 -16.39
CA ASN A 178 -18.58 -8.68 -16.18
C ASN A 178 -19.26 -7.34 -16.51
N PRO A 179 -19.30 -6.38 -15.57
CA PRO A 179 -19.94 -5.07 -15.78
C PRO A 179 -19.38 -4.27 -16.97
N ILE A 180 -18.07 -4.36 -17.21
CA ILE A 180 -17.40 -3.63 -18.30
C ILE A 180 -17.80 -4.19 -19.66
N LEU A 181 -17.75 -5.51 -19.84
CA LEU A 181 -18.18 -6.16 -21.07
C LEU A 181 -19.67 -5.93 -21.34
N LYS A 182 -20.48 -6.00 -20.30
CA LYS A 182 -21.92 -5.70 -20.38
C LYS A 182 -22.17 -4.27 -20.84
N ALA A 183 -21.42 -3.28 -20.33
CA ALA A 183 -21.51 -1.89 -20.77
C ALA A 183 -21.12 -1.70 -22.25
N GLN A 184 -20.22 -2.56 -22.76
CA GLN A 184 -19.84 -2.61 -24.18
C GLN A 184 -20.81 -3.43 -25.05
N GLY A 185 -21.91 -3.96 -24.49
CA GLY A 185 -22.86 -4.81 -25.21
C GLY A 185 -22.32 -6.19 -25.52
N THR A 186 -21.27 -6.65 -24.85
CA THR A 186 -20.60 -7.93 -25.13
C THR A 186 -20.88 -8.94 -24.02
N SER A 187 -21.30 -10.14 -24.40
CA SER A 187 -21.43 -11.33 -23.56
C SER A 187 -20.39 -12.37 -23.95
N ILE A 188 -20.09 -13.29 -23.01
CA ILE A 188 -19.07 -14.33 -23.23
C ILE A 188 -19.70 -15.71 -23.13
N GLY A 189 -19.27 -16.59 -24.05
CA GLY A 189 -19.50 -18.02 -24.01
C GLY A 189 -18.17 -18.77 -24.06
N LEU A 190 -17.86 -19.51 -22.98
CA LEU A 190 -16.68 -20.37 -22.95
C LEU A 190 -16.99 -21.74 -23.52
N ILE A 191 -16.13 -22.26 -24.38
CA ILE A 191 -16.18 -23.61 -24.98
C ILE A 191 -14.88 -24.37 -24.67
N SER A 192 -14.90 -25.68 -24.87
CA SER A 192 -13.70 -26.50 -24.73
C SER A 192 -12.65 -26.17 -25.82
N ASN A 193 -11.37 -26.38 -25.50
CA ASN A 193 -10.29 -26.22 -26.48
C ASN A 193 -10.45 -27.15 -27.68
N ASP A 194 -10.92 -28.38 -27.47
CA ASP A 194 -11.18 -29.37 -28.54
C ASP A 194 -12.22 -28.87 -29.51
N CYS A 195 -13.27 -28.22 -28.99
CA CYS A 195 -14.29 -27.60 -29.82
C CYS A 195 -13.69 -26.49 -30.70
N ALA A 196 -12.88 -25.59 -30.14
CA ALA A 196 -12.27 -24.51 -30.89
C ALA A 196 -11.30 -25.05 -31.95
N ILE A 197 -10.44 -25.99 -31.60
CA ILE A 197 -9.44 -26.57 -32.52
C ILE A 197 -10.07 -27.23 -33.73
N LYS A 198 -11.20 -27.93 -33.55
CA LYS A 198 -11.89 -28.64 -34.64
C LYS A 198 -12.68 -27.71 -35.56
N ASN A 199 -13.26 -26.66 -35.00
CA ASN A 199 -14.20 -25.81 -35.75
C ASN A 199 -13.55 -24.50 -36.27
N ILE A 200 -12.31 -24.20 -35.92
CA ILE A 200 -11.57 -23.07 -36.48
C ILE A 200 -10.78 -23.56 -37.73
N PRO A 201 -11.13 -23.09 -38.93
CA PRO A 201 -10.53 -23.59 -40.17
C PRO A 201 -9.15 -23.01 -40.49
N THR A 202 -8.72 -21.98 -39.77
CA THR A 202 -7.47 -21.25 -40.03
C THR A 202 -6.23 -21.94 -39.51
N LYS A 203 -5.07 -21.70 -40.13
CA LYS A 203 -3.74 -22.20 -39.68
C LYS A 203 -3.37 -21.62 -38.31
N ASN A 204 -3.55 -20.30 -38.16
CA ASN A 204 -3.34 -19.59 -36.87
C ASN A 204 -4.59 -19.72 -36.01
N LYS A 205 -4.57 -20.66 -35.09
CA LYS A 205 -5.74 -20.96 -34.24
C LYS A 205 -5.90 -20.01 -33.08
N TYR A 206 -4.81 -19.49 -32.58
CA TYR A 206 -4.81 -18.60 -31.41
C TYR A 206 -4.98 -17.13 -31.83
N ASP A 207 -5.99 -16.48 -31.27
CA ASP A 207 -6.25 -15.07 -31.51
C ASP A 207 -5.53 -14.18 -30.50
N GLN A 208 -5.20 -14.77 -29.35
CA GLN A 208 -4.65 -13.99 -28.26
C GLN A 208 -3.71 -14.83 -27.40
N VAL A 209 -2.58 -14.23 -27.06
CA VAL A 209 -1.65 -14.74 -26.05
C VAL A 209 -1.56 -13.72 -24.94
N MET A 210 -1.88 -14.14 -23.72
CA MET A 210 -1.85 -13.35 -22.50
C MET A 210 -0.65 -13.76 -21.70
N PHE A 211 0.02 -12.81 -21.05
CA PHE A 211 1.19 -13.14 -20.26
C PHE A 211 1.43 -12.21 -19.09
N THR A 212 2.21 -12.71 -18.11
CA THR A 212 2.71 -11.95 -16.98
C THR A 212 4.22 -11.94 -16.97
N PHE A 213 4.83 -10.87 -16.49
CA PHE A 213 6.26 -10.80 -16.26
C PHE A 213 6.62 -11.28 -14.86
N LYS A 214 7.76 -11.96 -14.70
CA LYS A 214 8.28 -12.40 -13.39
C LYS A 214 8.53 -11.24 -12.42
N LYS A 215 8.91 -10.08 -12.94
CA LYS A 215 9.12 -8.86 -12.16
C LYS A 215 8.05 -7.85 -12.48
N GLU A 216 7.22 -7.52 -11.51
CA GLU A 216 6.16 -6.51 -11.65
C GLU A 216 6.70 -5.05 -11.71
N LYS A 217 8.03 -4.86 -11.69
CA LYS A 217 8.67 -3.53 -11.81
C LYS A 217 9.07 -3.23 -13.25
N ASN A 218 8.82 -1.99 -13.68
CA ASN A 218 9.22 -1.50 -15.02
C ASN A 218 8.67 -2.36 -16.17
N ILE A 219 7.40 -2.78 -16.08
CA ILE A 219 6.77 -3.66 -17.07
C ILE A 219 6.86 -3.06 -18.48
N GLN A 220 6.63 -1.75 -18.65
CA GLN A 220 6.79 -1.09 -19.95
C GLN A 220 8.18 -1.31 -20.56
N ARG A 221 9.24 -1.17 -19.78
CA ARG A 221 10.62 -1.39 -20.27
C ARG A 221 10.89 -2.85 -20.60
N GLN A 222 10.32 -3.78 -19.83
CA GLN A 222 10.41 -5.21 -20.11
C GLN A 222 9.69 -5.55 -21.41
N SER A 223 8.51 -4.98 -21.63
CA SER A 223 7.71 -5.16 -22.85
C SER A 223 8.41 -4.59 -24.08
N GLN A 224 9.00 -3.40 -24.00
CA GLN A 224 9.79 -2.83 -25.10
C GLN A 224 10.97 -3.74 -25.48
N LYS A 225 11.63 -4.35 -24.50
CA LYS A 225 12.70 -5.34 -24.78
C LYS A 225 12.14 -6.61 -25.43
N LEU A 226 10.98 -7.10 -24.95
CA LEU A 226 10.32 -8.26 -25.51
C LEU A 226 9.97 -8.02 -27.00
N ILE A 227 9.35 -6.88 -27.30
CA ILE A 227 8.98 -6.48 -28.67
C ILE A 227 10.21 -6.40 -29.55
N LYS A 228 11.23 -5.64 -29.15
CA LYS A 228 12.43 -5.41 -29.92
C LYS A 228 13.23 -6.69 -30.21
N ASN A 229 13.42 -7.53 -29.19
CA ASN A 229 14.22 -8.75 -29.31
C ASN A 229 13.48 -9.87 -30.05
N GLY A 230 12.14 -9.91 -29.97
CA GLY A 230 11.31 -10.87 -30.67
C GLY A 230 10.80 -10.42 -32.03
N ASN A 231 11.18 -9.21 -32.47
CA ASN A 231 10.65 -8.58 -33.68
C ASN A 231 9.12 -8.64 -33.76
N LEU A 232 8.45 -8.45 -32.58
CA LEU A 232 7.02 -8.46 -32.49
C LEU A 232 6.40 -7.16 -33.01
N ASN A 233 5.19 -7.24 -33.56
CA ASN A 233 4.48 -6.03 -33.97
C ASN A 233 3.95 -5.28 -32.77
N GLU A 234 4.43 -4.05 -32.56
CA GLU A 234 4.04 -3.19 -31.41
C GLU A 234 2.54 -2.89 -31.42
N ASN A 235 1.90 -2.81 -32.57
CA ASN A 235 0.47 -2.53 -32.70
C ASN A 235 -0.41 -3.70 -32.24
N ASN A 236 0.14 -4.90 -32.12
CA ASN A 236 -0.60 -6.08 -31.69
C ASN A 236 -0.50 -6.34 -30.18
N ILE A 237 0.31 -5.54 -29.46
CA ILE A 237 0.45 -5.70 -28.01
C ILE A 237 -0.45 -4.71 -27.26
N TYR A 238 -1.24 -5.23 -26.35
CA TYR A 238 -2.15 -4.44 -25.51
C TYR A 238 -1.82 -4.67 -24.05
N PHE A 239 -1.60 -3.57 -23.35
CA PHE A 239 -1.29 -3.60 -21.92
C PHE A 239 -2.56 -3.53 -21.10
N ASN A 240 -2.56 -4.20 -19.97
CA ASN A 240 -3.55 -3.99 -18.92
C ASN A 240 -3.18 -2.70 -18.17
N ASN A 241 -3.52 -1.56 -18.76
CA ASN A 241 -3.12 -0.24 -18.26
C ASN A 241 -3.62 -0.01 -16.84
N GLU A 242 -4.80 -0.48 -16.50
CA GLU A 242 -5.39 -0.32 -15.17
C GLU A 242 -4.58 -1.07 -14.11
N LEU A 243 -4.23 -2.32 -14.37
CA LEU A 243 -3.35 -3.08 -13.50
C LEU A 243 -1.95 -2.46 -13.43
N LEU A 244 -1.41 -2.00 -14.56
CA LEU A 244 -0.09 -1.36 -14.61
C LEU A 244 -0.06 -0.04 -13.86
N ILE A 245 -1.12 0.77 -13.94
CA ILE A 245 -1.30 1.98 -13.16
C ILE A 245 -1.37 1.61 -11.67
N ALA A 246 -2.19 0.65 -11.28
CA ALA A 246 -2.29 0.21 -9.90
C ALA A 246 -0.93 -0.27 -9.32
N ILE A 247 -0.15 -1.01 -10.11
CA ILE A 247 1.18 -1.46 -9.72
C ILE A 247 2.19 -0.28 -9.67
N SER A 248 2.16 0.64 -10.63
CA SER A 248 3.04 1.80 -10.68
C SER A 248 2.67 2.84 -9.63
N ASP A 249 1.39 3.11 -9.46
CA ASP A 249 0.87 4.05 -8.48
C ASP A 249 0.98 3.52 -7.05
N SER A 250 1.19 2.21 -6.89
CA SER A 250 1.54 1.64 -5.60
C SER A 250 2.76 2.31 -4.96
N MET A 251 3.72 2.76 -5.77
CA MET A 251 4.84 3.58 -5.32
C MET A 251 4.39 5.00 -4.94
N ASN A 252 3.52 5.62 -5.73
CA ASN A 252 3.00 6.96 -5.47
C ASN A 252 2.11 6.98 -4.23
N LEU A 253 1.35 5.91 -3.98
CA LEU A 253 0.56 5.76 -2.75
C LEU A 253 1.42 5.66 -1.49
N LYS A 254 2.64 5.14 -1.59
CA LYS A 254 3.58 5.06 -0.46
C LYS A 254 4.18 6.43 -0.10
N ILE A 255 4.24 7.39 -1.05
CA ILE A 255 4.82 8.73 -0.82
C ILE A 255 4.14 9.48 0.34
N PRO A 256 2.80 9.59 0.43
CA PRO A 256 2.16 10.23 1.58
C PRO A 256 2.52 9.58 2.92
N TYR A 257 2.60 8.25 2.98
CA TYR A 257 2.98 7.52 4.19
C TYR A 257 4.46 7.74 4.55
N ILE A 258 5.35 7.84 3.55
CA ILE A 258 6.76 8.19 3.75
C ILE A 258 6.87 9.60 4.35
N ILE A 259 6.13 10.57 3.83
CA ILE A 259 6.10 11.94 4.35
C ILE A 259 5.62 11.94 5.80
N VAL A 260 4.54 11.23 6.13
CA VAL A 260 4.04 11.09 7.49
C VAL A 260 5.08 10.45 8.40
N ASN A 261 5.77 9.38 7.96
CA ASN A 261 6.84 8.76 8.72
C ASN A 261 8.03 9.71 8.98
N ILE A 262 8.41 10.55 8.00
CA ILE A 262 9.47 11.56 8.18
C ILE A 262 9.06 12.60 9.22
N VAL A 263 7.84 13.12 9.15
CA VAL A 263 7.34 14.11 10.10
C VAL A 263 7.21 13.50 11.50
N LEU A 264 6.74 12.25 11.60
CA LEU A 264 6.70 11.50 12.85
C LEU A 264 8.11 11.29 13.42
N ALA A 265 9.09 10.95 12.57
CA ALA A 265 10.49 10.81 12.97
C ALA A 265 11.06 12.13 13.53
N LEU A 266 10.80 13.26 12.88
CA LEU A 266 11.22 14.57 13.38
C LEU A 266 10.60 14.89 14.73
N ALA A 267 9.30 14.65 14.90
CA ALA A 267 8.61 14.87 16.17
C ALA A 267 9.20 14.01 17.31
N THR A 268 9.44 12.73 17.02
CA THR A 268 10.01 11.79 17.99
C THR A 268 11.47 12.10 18.32
N ILE A 269 12.28 12.52 17.34
CA ILE A 269 13.65 12.98 17.57
C ILE A 269 13.67 14.15 18.57
N LEU A 270 12.80 15.14 18.37
CA LEU A 270 12.71 16.29 19.25
C LEU A 270 12.26 15.91 20.68
N LEU A 271 11.29 15.00 20.79
CA LEU A 271 10.76 14.54 22.08
C LEU A 271 11.82 13.75 22.84
N ILE A 272 12.44 12.75 22.22
CA ILE A 272 13.46 11.90 22.85
C ILE A 272 14.70 12.77 23.20
N TYR A 273 15.13 13.65 22.30
CA TYR A 273 16.21 14.61 22.55
C TYR A 273 15.94 15.43 23.81
N ASN A 274 14.75 15.99 23.97
CA ASN A 274 14.37 16.78 25.14
C ASN A 274 14.51 16.00 26.45
N ILE A 275 14.00 14.78 26.47
CA ILE A 275 14.00 13.94 27.68
C ILE A 275 15.43 13.54 28.03
N PHE A 276 16.22 13.12 27.02
CA PHE A 276 17.65 12.79 27.22
C PHE A 276 18.48 13.99 27.65
N TYR A 277 18.24 15.17 27.09
CA TYR A 277 18.91 16.38 27.49
C TYR A 277 18.67 16.70 28.97
N ILE A 278 17.43 16.52 29.45
CA ILE A 278 17.12 16.70 30.88
C ILE A 278 17.88 15.68 31.73
N LEU A 279 17.84 14.42 31.32
CA LEU A 279 18.49 13.33 32.04
C LEU A 279 20.00 13.58 32.19
N VAL A 280 20.67 13.93 31.07
CA VAL A 280 22.11 14.27 31.08
C VAL A 280 22.36 15.51 31.89
N SER A 281 21.57 16.58 31.73
CA SER A 281 21.73 17.83 32.48
C SER A 281 21.64 17.65 34.01
N ASN A 282 20.72 16.78 34.47
CA ASN A 282 20.58 16.48 35.89
C ASN A 282 21.76 15.67 36.45
N ARG A 283 22.51 14.95 35.60
CA ARG A 283 23.63 14.08 35.97
C ARG A 283 25.00 14.71 35.72
N ILE A 284 25.07 15.96 35.23
CA ILE A 284 26.36 16.61 34.91
C ILE A 284 27.26 16.66 36.13
N LYS A 285 26.71 16.89 37.35
CA LYS A 285 27.49 16.89 38.60
C LYS A 285 28.11 15.52 38.89
N ASP A 286 27.33 14.45 38.70
CA ASP A 286 27.81 13.09 38.94
C ASP A 286 28.92 12.72 37.96
N PHE A 287 28.82 13.17 36.70
CA PHE A 287 29.89 12.99 35.70
C PHE A 287 31.17 13.76 36.07
N GLY A 288 31.03 14.97 36.63
CA GLY A 288 32.15 15.72 37.19
C GLY A 288 32.86 14.98 38.32
N ILE A 289 32.11 14.38 39.24
CA ILE A 289 32.65 13.57 40.35
C ILE A 289 33.35 12.31 39.81
N PHE A 290 32.75 11.58 38.86
CA PHE A 290 33.42 10.41 38.24
C PHE A 290 34.74 10.77 37.59
N ARG A 291 34.81 11.89 36.87
CA ARG A 291 36.07 12.37 36.28
C ARG A 291 37.11 12.76 37.33
N ALA A 292 36.68 13.35 38.43
CA ALA A 292 37.59 13.66 39.56
C ALA A 292 38.12 12.37 40.22
N LEU A 293 37.35 11.27 40.18
CA LEU A 293 37.74 9.94 40.66
C LEU A 293 38.56 9.14 39.64
N GLY A 294 38.95 9.75 38.49
CA GLY A 294 39.84 9.13 37.50
C GLY A 294 39.14 8.41 36.32
N PHE A 295 37.82 8.55 36.16
CA PHE A 295 37.12 8.00 34.99
C PHE A 295 37.48 8.82 33.74
N ASN A 296 37.79 8.12 32.65
CA ASN A 296 38.01 8.76 31.35
C ASN A 296 36.66 9.21 30.74
N PRO A 297 36.69 10.27 29.88
CA PRO A 297 35.50 10.68 29.13
C PRO A 297 34.82 9.54 28.36
N ASN A 298 35.62 8.61 27.81
CA ASN A 298 35.16 7.45 27.10
C ASN A 298 34.40 6.46 27.99
N ASP A 299 34.69 6.39 29.28
CA ASP A 299 33.98 5.50 30.20
C ASP A 299 32.58 6.06 30.50
N ILE A 300 32.44 7.36 30.63
CA ILE A 300 31.14 8.04 30.76
C ILE A 300 30.29 7.81 29.50
N PHE A 301 30.92 7.95 28.33
CA PHE A 301 30.26 7.68 27.05
C PHE A 301 29.77 6.26 26.95
N LYS A 302 30.58 5.26 27.34
CA LYS A 302 30.16 3.84 27.38
C LYS A 302 29.02 3.59 28.33
N ILE A 303 29.00 4.19 29.52
CA ILE A 303 27.91 4.08 30.48
C ILE A 303 26.60 4.56 29.84
N MET A 304 26.64 5.73 29.21
CA MET A 304 25.48 6.34 28.57
C MET A 304 24.98 5.54 27.37
N ILE A 305 25.87 5.02 26.53
CA ILE A 305 25.50 4.15 25.40
C ILE A 305 24.86 2.86 25.90
N LEU A 306 25.42 2.20 26.90
CA LEU A 306 24.82 0.99 27.49
C LEU A 306 23.42 1.25 28.01
N GLU A 307 23.21 2.39 28.69
CA GLU A 307 21.89 2.81 29.18
C GLU A 307 20.89 2.99 28.04
N VAL A 308 21.29 3.74 26.99
CA VAL A 308 20.47 3.94 25.77
C VAL A 308 20.14 2.61 25.08
N SER A 309 21.13 1.72 24.95
CA SER A 309 20.92 0.41 24.32
C SER A 309 19.89 -0.44 25.07
N ILE A 310 19.94 -0.43 26.41
CA ILE A 310 18.95 -1.15 27.23
C ILE A 310 17.55 -0.55 27.02
N TYR A 311 17.43 0.79 27.08
CA TYR A 311 16.14 1.44 26.80
C TYR A 311 15.63 1.12 25.39
N SER A 312 16.48 1.17 24.39
CA SER A 312 16.13 0.89 23.00
C SER A 312 15.61 -0.54 22.80
N ILE A 313 16.35 -1.54 23.32
CA ILE A 313 15.96 -2.95 23.16
C ILE A 313 14.58 -3.19 23.82
N ILE A 314 14.39 -2.76 25.06
CA ILE A 314 13.14 -2.95 25.79
C ILE A 314 11.98 -2.23 25.09
N SER A 315 12.21 -0.96 24.73
CA SER A 315 11.13 -0.12 24.19
C SER A 315 10.75 -0.51 22.77
N ILE A 316 11.71 -0.84 21.91
CA ILE A 316 11.41 -1.28 20.54
C ILE A 316 10.64 -2.60 20.58
N SER A 317 11.06 -3.57 21.41
CA SER A 317 10.34 -4.84 21.53
C SER A 317 8.90 -4.65 21.98
N ILE A 318 8.66 -3.86 23.03
CA ILE A 318 7.31 -3.54 23.50
C ILE A 318 6.52 -2.76 22.44
N GLY A 319 7.16 -1.79 21.79
CA GLY A 319 6.53 -0.97 20.75
C GLY A 319 6.08 -1.78 19.55
N LEU A 320 6.87 -2.76 19.11
CA LEU A 320 6.51 -3.67 18.02
C LEU A 320 5.32 -4.57 18.39
N ILE A 321 5.31 -5.10 19.63
CA ILE A 321 4.19 -5.92 20.10
C ILE A 321 2.91 -5.09 20.16
N LEU A 322 2.94 -3.94 20.84
CA LEU A 322 1.76 -3.08 20.96
C LEU A 322 1.32 -2.52 19.60
N GLY A 323 2.26 -2.09 18.77
CA GLY A 323 1.97 -1.61 17.42
C GLY A 323 1.32 -2.69 16.54
N GLY A 324 1.82 -3.92 16.60
CA GLY A 324 1.24 -5.07 15.90
C GLY A 324 -0.20 -5.40 16.37
N ILE A 325 -0.44 -5.39 17.69
CA ILE A 325 -1.77 -5.62 18.26
C ILE A 325 -2.74 -4.51 17.82
N ILE A 326 -2.34 -3.25 17.98
CA ILE A 326 -3.19 -2.10 17.58
C ILE A 326 -3.45 -2.13 16.07
N ALA A 327 -2.44 -2.38 15.25
CA ALA A 327 -2.61 -2.48 13.81
C ALA A 327 -3.59 -3.60 13.42
N SER A 328 -3.51 -4.77 14.05
CA SER A 328 -4.40 -5.89 13.78
C SER A 328 -5.86 -5.60 14.17
N LEU A 329 -6.08 -4.92 15.30
CA LEU A 329 -7.41 -4.55 15.78
C LEU A 329 -8.03 -3.39 14.99
N SER A 330 -7.22 -2.42 14.57
CA SER A 330 -7.69 -1.24 13.83
C SER A 330 -7.82 -1.46 12.33
N ARG A 331 -7.24 -2.53 11.81
CA ARG A 331 -7.13 -2.83 10.38
C ARG A 331 -8.48 -2.84 9.66
N GLU A 332 -9.43 -3.61 10.17
CA GLU A 332 -10.77 -3.74 9.57
C GLU A 332 -11.51 -2.39 9.56
N TYR A 333 -11.38 -1.63 10.64
CA TYR A 333 -12.00 -0.31 10.74
C TYR A 333 -11.35 0.71 9.80
N VAL A 334 -10.03 0.79 9.80
CA VAL A 334 -9.28 1.76 8.96
C VAL A 334 -9.49 1.47 7.48
N ILE A 335 -9.43 0.21 7.08
CA ILE A 335 -9.64 -0.22 5.69
C ILE A 335 -11.09 -0.01 5.27
N GLY A 336 -12.05 -0.37 6.09
CA GLY A 336 -13.47 -0.17 5.82
C GLY A 336 -13.84 1.29 5.64
N VAL A 337 -13.29 2.19 6.46
CA VAL A 337 -13.54 3.63 6.39
C VAL A 337 -12.83 4.30 5.21
N ILE A 338 -11.59 3.89 4.92
CA ILE A 338 -10.79 4.57 3.87
C ILE A 338 -11.16 4.07 2.46
N TYR A 339 -11.50 2.79 2.30
CA TYR A 339 -11.64 2.17 0.98
C TYR A 339 -13.04 1.63 0.67
N ASN A 340 -13.98 1.69 1.63
CA ASN A 340 -15.40 1.25 1.45
C ASN A 340 -15.55 -0.17 0.82
N VAL A 341 -14.67 -1.11 1.17
CA VAL A 341 -14.51 -2.36 0.43
C VAL A 341 -14.74 -3.59 1.28
N ASN A 342 -15.54 -4.52 0.76
CA ASN A 342 -15.79 -5.86 1.32
C ASN A 342 -14.63 -6.88 1.09
N TYR A 343 -13.41 -6.41 0.75
CA TYR A 343 -12.26 -7.25 0.39
C TYR A 343 -11.33 -7.62 1.55
N ILE A 344 -11.83 -7.63 2.76
CA ILE A 344 -11.05 -7.94 3.98
C ILE A 344 -10.39 -9.33 3.92
N ASN A 345 -10.99 -10.27 3.19
CA ASN A 345 -10.46 -11.64 3.08
C ASN A 345 -9.17 -11.76 2.27
N SER A 346 -8.91 -10.85 1.33
CA SER A 346 -7.70 -10.87 0.49
C SER A 346 -6.42 -10.43 1.23
N ILE A 347 -6.57 -9.79 2.40
CA ILE A 347 -5.44 -9.23 3.17
C ILE A 347 -4.98 -10.19 4.29
N LYS A 348 -5.76 -11.22 4.61
CA LYS A 348 -5.50 -12.12 5.77
C LYS A 348 -4.15 -12.84 5.79
N ASN A 349 -3.50 -13.05 4.65
CA ASN A 349 -2.30 -13.89 4.53
C ASN A 349 -1.03 -13.10 4.12
N GLN A 350 -0.90 -11.85 4.53
CA GLN A 350 0.27 -11.06 4.13
C GLN A 350 1.46 -11.21 5.06
N ASN A 351 2.65 -11.18 4.46
CA ASN A 351 3.92 -11.25 5.17
C ASN A 351 4.46 -9.84 5.47
N TYR A 352 4.40 -9.43 6.74
CA TYR A 352 4.84 -8.10 7.20
C TYR A 352 6.30 -8.04 7.66
N ILE A 353 7.14 -9.05 7.41
CA ILE A 353 8.53 -9.09 7.89
C ILE A 353 9.28 -7.83 7.48
N ASN A 354 9.18 -7.41 6.22
CA ASN A 354 9.85 -6.18 5.74
C ASN A 354 9.35 -4.93 6.47
N THR A 355 8.06 -4.85 6.76
CA THR A 355 7.42 -3.75 7.48
C THR A 355 7.95 -3.64 8.91
N TYR A 356 8.12 -4.78 9.60
CA TYR A 356 8.74 -4.82 10.92
C TYR A 356 10.20 -4.37 10.88
N ILE A 357 11.00 -4.86 9.91
CA ILE A 357 12.42 -4.48 9.75
C ILE A 357 12.55 -2.96 9.51
N ILE A 358 11.75 -2.39 8.62
CA ILE A 358 11.76 -0.95 8.33
C ILE A 358 11.42 -0.15 9.59
N SER A 359 10.41 -0.58 10.38
CA SER A 359 10.01 0.09 11.61
C SER A 359 11.10 0.05 12.69
N ILE A 360 11.83 -1.07 12.80
CA ILE A 360 13.00 -1.19 13.68
C ILE A 360 14.09 -0.22 13.25
N LEU A 361 14.43 -0.17 11.95
CA LEU A 361 15.48 0.71 11.43
C LEU A 361 15.14 2.19 11.63
N LEU A 362 13.89 2.59 11.39
CA LEU A 362 13.41 3.94 11.64
C LEU A 362 13.51 4.29 13.14
N SER A 363 13.09 3.40 14.02
CA SER A 363 13.17 3.61 15.47
C SER A 363 14.60 3.73 15.96
N LEU A 364 15.50 2.85 15.52
CA LEU A 364 16.92 2.93 15.85
C LEU A 364 17.55 4.23 15.33
N GLY A 365 17.25 4.61 14.08
CA GLY A 365 17.75 5.85 13.48
C GLY A 365 17.31 7.09 14.28
N THR A 366 16.03 7.16 14.66
CA THR A 366 15.50 8.29 15.46
C THR A 366 16.15 8.35 16.83
N ILE A 367 16.37 7.22 17.51
CA ILE A 367 17.03 7.16 18.81
C ILE A 367 18.50 7.65 18.69
N ILE A 368 19.26 7.13 17.73
CA ILE A 368 20.67 7.50 17.53
C ILE A 368 20.81 9.01 17.28
N ILE A 369 19.98 9.58 16.41
CA ILE A 369 19.99 11.01 16.10
C ILE A 369 19.61 11.82 17.34
N SER A 370 18.59 11.41 18.09
CA SER A 370 18.09 12.13 19.26
C SER A 370 19.11 12.20 20.38
N VAL A 371 19.84 11.11 20.62
CA VAL A 371 20.74 10.96 21.76
C VAL A 371 22.14 11.51 21.47
N SER A 372 22.52 11.67 20.19
CA SER A 372 23.87 12.07 19.77
C SER A 372 24.38 13.37 20.44
N LYS A 373 23.58 14.44 20.42
CA LYS A 373 23.97 15.72 21.05
C LYS A 373 24.03 15.65 22.58
N PRO A 374 23.03 15.10 23.31
CA PRO A 374 23.13 14.90 24.76
C PRO A 374 24.34 14.06 25.18
N LEU A 375 24.67 13.00 24.44
CA LEU A 375 25.86 12.18 24.69
C LEU A 375 27.15 13.00 24.57
N MET A 376 27.30 13.80 23.52
CA MET A 376 28.48 14.68 23.38
C MET A 376 28.57 15.68 24.51
N LEU A 377 27.46 16.15 25.01
CA LEU A 377 27.44 17.10 26.13
C LEU A 377 27.99 16.48 27.43
N SER A 378 27.69 15.20 27.67
CA SER A 378 28.19 14.46 28.84
C SER A 378 29.71 14.27 28.84
N VAL A 379 30.31 14.24 27.65
CA VAL A 379 31.78 14.00 27.46
C VAL A 379 32.59 15.30 27.43
N LYS A 380 32.06 16.35 26.79
CA LYS A 380 32.79 17.60 26.52
C LYS A 380 32.81 18.58 27.68
N THR A 381 32.01 18.41 28.75
CA THR A 381 31.95 19.35 29.86
C THR A 381 33.16 19.18 30.80
N ASP A 382 33.86 20.30 31.13
CA ASP A 382 34.97 20.30 32.07
C ASP A 382 34.54 19.91 33.47
N PRO A 383 35.29 19.07 34.20
CA PRO A 383 34.95 18.64 35.57
C PRO A 383 34.72 19.80 36.52
N MET A 384 35.57 20.84 36.45
CA MET A 384 35.47 22.03 37.30
C MET A 384 34.18 22.82 37.04
N ILE A 385 33.76 22.94 35.75
CA ILE A 385 32.53 23.63 35.37
C ILE A 385 31.32 22.79 35.81
N CYS A 386 31.39 21.45 35.73
CA CYS A 386 30.36 20.56 36.20
C CYS A 386 30.04 20.67 37.67
N ILE A 387 31.09 20.79 38.52
CA ILE A 387 30.97 20.91 39.97
C ILE A 387 30.51 22.33 40.37
N ARG A 388 31.01 23.37 39.67
CA ARG A 388 30.79 24.80 39.96
C ARG A 388 29.48 25.37 39.41
N ARG A 389 28.73 24.63 38.62
CA ARG A 389 27.52 25.08 37.89
C ARG A 389 26.32 25.41 38.80
N ASN A 390 26.59 26.09 39.92
CA ASN A 390 25.55 26.76 40.67
C ASN A 390 25.50 28.23 40.21
N ASN A 391 24.42 28.60 39.51
CA ASN A 391 24.03 29.97 39.21
C ASN A 391 24.67 30.65 37.98
N GLU A 392 24.47 30.13 36.78
CA GLU A 392 24.38 31.03 35.64
C GLU A 392 23.14 31.93 35.82
N LYS A 393 23.38 33.21 36.16
CA LYS A 393 22.34 34.25 36.13
C LYS A 393 21.90 34.41 34.66
N VAL A 394 20.76 33.82 34.30
CA VAL A 394 20.16 34.08 33.01
C VAL A 394 19.46 35.42 33.09
N ASP A 395 19.84 36.37 32.24
CA ASP A 395 19.16 37.67 32.11
C ASP A 395 17.72 37.43 31.68
N ILE A 396 16.81 37.56 32.65
CA ILE A 396 15.38 37.36 32.46
C ILE A 396 14.77 38.66 31.99
N LYS A 397 14.35 38.74 30.73
CA LYS A 397 13.60 39.88 30.17
C LYS A 397 12.23 39.98 30.86
N GLN A 398 12.10 40.87 31.83
CA GLN A 398 10.83 41.08 32.56
C GLN A 398 9.67 41.55 31.70
N ASN A 399 9.90 42.15 30.54
CA ASN A 399 8.91 42.73 29.66
C ASN A 399 8.51 41.81 28.45
N SER A 400 8.68 40.52 28.55
CA SER A 400 8.23 39.60 27.49
C SER A 400 6.71 39.51 27.43
N PHE A 401 6.10 39.49 26.23
CA PHE A 401 4.66 39.27 26.00
C PHE A 401 4.13 38.04 26.78
N ILE A 402 4.91 36.97 26.77
CA ILE A 402 4.60 35.73 27.53
C ILE A 402 4.48 36.01 29.02
N ASN A 403 5.36 36.84 29.58
CA ASN A 403 5.32 37.17 31.00
C ASN A 403 4.03 37.95 31.37
N LYS A 404 3.68 38.96 30.57
CA LYS A 404 2.45 39.75 30.77
C LYS A 404 1.20 38.89 30.66
N PHE A 405 1.17 37.97 29.69
CA PHE A 405 0.04 37.04 29.50
C PHE A 405 -0.10 36.05 30.65
N MET A 406 1.01 35.45 31.09
CA MET A 406 1.03 34.48 32.19
C MET A 406 0.67 35.11 33.54
N ILE A 407 1.15 36.34 33.82
CA ILE A 407 0.78 37.08 35.03
C ILE A 407 -0.70 37.45 35.01
N LYS A 408 -1.26 37.82 33.86
CA LYS A 408 -2.68 38.15 33.74
C LYS A 408 -3.59 36.94 34.01
N LEU A 409 -3.16 35.72 33.62
CA LEU A 409 -3.93 34.50 33.83
C LEU A 409 -3.74 33.87 35.21
N PHE A 410 -2.50 33.87 35.75
CA PHE A 410 -2.12 33.07 36.92
C PHE A 410 -1.45 33.86 38.02
N LYS A 411 -1.51 35.21 37.98
CA LYS A 411 -0.94 36.13 38.99
C LYS A 411 0.54 35.78 39.33
N ASP A 412 0.85 35.58 40.59
CA ASP A 412 2.21 35.30 41.09
C ASP A 412 2.78 33.96 40.58
N TYR A 413 1.93 32.93 40.42
CA TYR A 413 2.31 31.65 39.85
C TYR A 413 2.71 31.80 38.38
N GLY A 414 2.03 32.71 37.64
CA GLY A 414 2.33 33.04 36.25
C GLY A 414 3.72 33.67 36.09
N ASN A 415 4.13 34.53 37.02
CA ASN A 415 5.45 35.12 37.03
C ASN A 415 6.55 34.06 37.23
N ILE A 416 6.37 33.14 38.18
CA ILE A 416 7.29 32.03 38.43
C ILE A 416 7.39 31.11 37.20
N ALA A 417 6.24 30.74 36.62
CA ALA A 417 6.19 29.91 35.44
C ALA A 417 6.86 30.57 34.23
N SER A 418 6.61 31.86 33.99
CA SER A 418 7.24 32.63 32.91
C SER A 418 8.76 32.71 33.06
N LYS A 419 9.27 32.93 34.27
CA LYS A 419 10.70 32.92 34.56
C LYS A 419 11.32 31.55 34.29
N ASN A 420 10.65 30.46 34.64
CA ASN A 420 11.08 29.09 34.34
C ASN A 420 11.13 28.80 32.83
N ILE A 421 10.13 29.25 32.08
CA ILE A 421 10.07 29.13 30.61
C ILE A 421 11.23 29.91 29.97
N GLN A 422 11.48 31.14 30.41
CA GLN A 422 12.55 31.98 29.89
C GLN A 422 13.93 31.41 30.20
N ARG A 423 14.15 30.87 31.39
CA ARG A 423 15.38 30.22 31.79
C ARG A 423 15.76 29.04 30.90
N ASN A 424 14.73 28.30 30.42
CA ASN A 424 14.89 27.13 29.56
C ASN A 424 14.32 27.33 28.14
N LYS A 425 14.41 28.56 27.60
CA LYS A 425 13.76 28.98 26.34
C LYS A 425 14.01 28.02 25.15
N LYS A 426 15.23 27.56 24.92
CA LYS A 426 15.55 26.61 23.84
C LYS A 426 14.79 25.30 24.00
N ARG A 427 14.73 24.77 25.22
CA ARG A 427 14.05 23.52 25.53
C ARG A 427 12.53 23.66 25.41
N THR A 428 11.97 24.75 25.95
CA THR A 428 10.52 25.00 25.86
C THR A 428 10.08 25.14 24.40
N ASN A 429 10.85 25.86 23.57
CA ASN A 429 10.55 26.00 22.15
C ASN A 429 10.62 24.65 21.41
N LEU A 430 11.57 23.78 21.74
CA LEU A 430 11.66 22.42 21.16
C LEU A 430 10.45 21.56 21.56
N SER A 431 10.01 21.62 22.83
CA SER A 431 8.82 20.90 23.30
C SER A 431 7.55 21.41 22.61
N ILE A 432 7.41 22.73 22.46
CA ILE A 432 6.28 23.34 21.75
C ILE A 432 6.30 22.91 20.27
N ALA A 433 7.47 22.96 19.62
CA ALA A 433 7.61 22.55 18.22
C ALA A 433 7.17 21.08 18.02
N SER A 434 7.61 20.16 18.91
CA SER A 434 7.22 18.76 18.80
C SER A 434 5.69 18.56 18.96
N MET A 435 5.05 19.27 19.90
CA MET A 435 3.60 19.23 20.10
C MET A 435 2.85 19.79 18.87
N VAL A 436 3.31 20.91 18.32
CA VAL A 436 2.70 21.53 17.12
C VAL A 436 2.79 20.56 15.93
N ILE A 437 3.92 19.91 15.73
CA ILE A 437 4.11 18.94 14.64
C ILE A 437 3.15 17.75 14.80
N ILE A 438 3.02 17.19 16.02
CA ILE A 438 2.11 16.07 16.30
C ILE A 438 0.65 16.48 16.07
N PHE A 439 0.27 17.68 16.53
CA PHE A 439 -1.08 18.20 16.33
C PHE A 439 -1.39 18.44 14.84
N PHE A 440 -0.44 19.00 14.09
CA PHE A 440 -0.57 19.18 12.65
C PHE A 440 -0.74 17.85 11.91
N LEU A 441 0.02 16.82 12.29
CA LEU A 441 -0.15 15.47 11.73
C LEU A 441 -1.55 14.90 12.01
N MET A 442 -2.02 15.00 13.25
CA MET A 442 -3.37 14.53 13.59
C MET A 442 -4.45 15.28 12.78
N ALA A 443 -4.30 16.61 12.63
CA ALA A 443 -5.23 17.42 11.86
C ALA A 443 -5.24 17.04 10.37
N THR A 444 -4.06 16.78 9.76
CA THR A 444 -3.98 16.37 8.34
C THR A 444 -4.58 14.98 8.10
N ILE A 445 -4.36 14.04 9.00
CA ILE A 445 -4.97 12.70 8.92
C ILE A 445 -6.50 12.80 9.05
N TYR A 446 -6.98 13.61 10.00
CA TYR A 446 -8.42 13.82 10.22
C TYR A 446 -9.08 14.49 9.01
N THR A 447 -8.50 15.56 8.45
CA THR A 447 -9.07 16.25 7.28
C THR A 447 -9.12 15.36 6.04
N LYS A 448 -8.09 14.53 5.82
CA LYS A 448 -8.09 13.59 4.70
C LYS A 448 -9.13 12.48 4.87
N SER A 449 -9.31 11.98 6.09
CA SER A 449 -10.35 10.99 6.40
C SER A 449 -11.76 11.55 6.15
N THR A 450 -12.02 12.79 6.57
CA THR A 450 -13.33 13.44 6.35
C THR A 450 -13.57 13.84 4.89
N SER A 451 -12.55 14.24 4.13
CA SER A 451 -12.69 14.56 2.70
C SER A 451 -13.04 13.35 1.87
N ASN A 452 -12.44 12.19 2.13
CA ASN A 452 -12.81 10.94 1.46
C ASN A 452 -14.24 10.51 1.79
N PHE A 453 -14.66 10.64 3.05
CA PHE A 453 -16.04 10.36 3.47
C PHE A 453 -17.07 11.27 2.76
N LEU A 454 -16.74 12.54 2.57
CA LEU A 454 -17.62 13.50 1.87
C LEU A 454 -17.64 13.24 0.35
N SER A 455 -16.49 12.92 -0.27
CA SER A 455 -16.43 12.61 -1.72
C SER A 455 -17.20 11.34 -2.06
N ASP A 456 -17.06 10.28 -1.27
CA ASP A 456 -17.78 9.02 -1.47
C ASP A 456 -19.28 9.18 -1.21
N GLY A 457 -19.66 9.98 -0.22
CA GLY A 457 -21.06 10.33 0.05
C GLY A 457 -21.69 11.09 -1.11
N VAL A 458 -20.98 12.08 -1.64
CA VAL A 458 -21.47 12.91 -2.77
C VAL A 458 -21.54 12.07 -4.05
N LEU A 459 -20.49 11.28 -4.37
CA LEU A 459 -20.49 10.38 -5.53
C LEU A 459 -21.63 9.35 -5.47
N LYS A 460 -21.90 8.77 -4.31
CA LYS A 460 -22.96 7.78 -4.13
C LYS A 460 -24.36 8.37 -4.33
N TYR A 461 -24.56 9.67 -4.04
CA TYR A 461 -25.82 10.37 -4.30
C TYR A 461 -25.96 10.78 -5.77
N TRP A 462 -24.86 11.01 -6.50
CA TRP A 462 -24.88 11.41 -7.91
C TRP A 462 -24.88 10.23 -8.88
N ILE A 463 -24.42 9.05 -8.47
CA ILE A 463 -24.37 7.85 -9.31
C ILE A 463 -25.48 6.89 -8.86
N GLN A 464 -26.74 7.26 -9.08
CA GLN A 464 -27.88 6.35 -8.94
C GLN A 464 -28.31 5.69 -10.28
N GLY A 465 -27.53 5.89 -11.35
CA GLY A 465 -27.79 5.32 -12.66
C GLY A 465 -26.99 4.04 -12.92
N ASP A 466 -27.61 3.08 -13.62
CA ASP A 466 -26.96 1.86 -14.10
C ASP A 466 -25.86 2.09 -15.16
N TYR A 467 -25.66 3.35 -15.61
CA TYR A 467 -24.75 3.73 -16.67
C TYR A 467 -24.03 5.05 -16.38
N LEU A 468 -22.71 5.07 -16.54
CA LEU A 468 -21.86 6.26 -16.57
C LEU A 468 -21.55 6.59 -18.04
N LEU A 469 -22.17 7.65 -18.56
CA LEU A 469 -21.84 8.15 -19.89
C LEU A 469 -20.63 9.07 -19.78
N HIS A 470 -19.46 8.58 -20.22
CA HIS A 470 -18.22 9.34 -20.24
C HIS A 470 -17.97 9.86 -21.65
N ASN A 471 -17.82 11.18 -21.82
CA ASN A 471 -17.54 11.86 -23.11
C ASN A 471 -18.57 11.62 -24.22
N ILE A 472 -19.83 12.00 -23.98
CA ILE A 472 -20.78 12.12 -25.10
C ILE A 472 -20.61 13.54 -25.70
N ASP A 473 -20.22 13.56 -26.95
CA ASP A 473 -20.30 14.76 -27.78
C ASP A 473 -21.80 15.13 -27.96
N ILE A 474 -22.20 16.28 -27.39
CA ILE A 474 -23.60 16.74 -27.36
C ILE A 474 -24.19 16.87 -28.78
N SER A 475 -23.35 16.90 -29.83
CA SER A 475 -23.75 16.91 -31.22
C SER A 475 -24.45 15.63 -31.68
N THR A 476 -24.24 14.48 -31.05
CA THR A 476 -24.82 13.17 -31.43
C THR A 476 -26.19 12.88 -30.78
N ILE A 477 -26.67 13.70 -29.86
CA ILE A 477 -27.98 13.52 -29.20
C ILE A 477 -29.14 14.18 -29.99
N ARG A 478 -28.86 14.95 -31.04
CA ARG A 478 -29.85 15.67 -31.83
C ARG A 478 -30.19 15.10 -33.20
N SER A 479 -29.79 13.85 -33.50
CA SER A 479 -30.16 13.14 -34.73
C SER A 479 -31.16 12.03 -34.48
#